data_f5ea04fdb39cd3d4a8ab8924b59c857e
#
_entry.id   f5ea04fdb39cd3d4a8ab8924b59c857e
#
_cell.length_a   1.000
_cell.length_b   1.000
_cell.length_c   1.000
_cell.angle_alpha   90.00
_cell.angle_beta   90.00
_cell.angle_gamma   90.00
#
_symmetry.space_group_name_H-M   'P 1'
#
loop_
_entity.id
_entity.type
_entity.pdbx_description
1 polymer ?
#
loop_
_entity_poly.entity_id
_entity_poly.type
_entity_poly.pdbx_seq_one_letter_code
_entity_poly.pdbx_strand_id
1 'polypeptide(L)'
;MKKVLVTGASGFIGSTLIDRLLALGNYEVYAGVRAKSSRKYLQDSRIKFIDLALSDPTALKQQLDREQFDCIFHFAGLTKAKRPEDFDKVNFGLTKNLADAINPQTTKLIFLSSFAAHGPAEEVNFSKAKVSDENKPNTAYGRSKLKAEEYINANFKGKYVILRPTGVYGPRETDYFVFFQTIDNHIEPYLGFVPQHLTFIYSKDLVEVCIKAFESDISGKTYFVSDDKMYLDSEYAAISKQVLNKKTIKLKFPLFIVRWISCFLDAFGGLIGKQFTLNKDKYSILAARNWDCDIEELKKDLQFEPQYDLQRGVEETIAWYKQEKWL
;
A
#
# COMPACT_ATOMS: atom_id res chain seq x y z
N MET A 1 -22.04 -8.49 16.17
CA MET A 1 -20.69 -8.11 15.70
C MET A 1 -20.69 -8.20 14.18
N LYS A 2 -20.10 -7.21 13.50
CA LYS A 2 -19.92 -7.28 12.03
C LYS A 2 -18.82 -8.28 11.69
N LYS A 3 -19.07 -9.15 10.73
CA LYS A 3 -18.14 -10.19 10.30
C LYS A 3 -17.29 -9.68 9.15
N VAL A 4 -15.97 -9.58 9.34
CA VAL A 4 -15.07 -8.97 8.36
C VAL A 4 -13.95 -9.92 7.94
N LEU A 5 -13.61 -9.88 6.66
CA LEU A 5 -12.50 -10.61 6.08
C LEU A 5 -11.40 -9.65 5.64
N VAL A 6 -10.17 -9.92 6.04
CA VAL A 6 -8.98 -9.21 5.56
C VAL A 6 -8.15 -10.15 4.70
N THR A 7 -8.11 -9.95 3.39
CA THR A 7 -7.15 -10.63 2.52
C THR A 7 -5.81 -9.93 2.57
N GLY A 8 -4.71 -10.66 2.34
CA GLY A 8 -3.37 -10.08 2.58
C GLY A 8 -3.09 -9.82 4.07
N ALA A 9 -3.81 -10.51 4.95
CA ALA A 9 -3.79 -10.36 6.40
C ALA A 9 -2.39 -10.48 7.04
N SER A 10 -1.53 -11.35 6.50
CA SER A 10 -0.16 -11.54 7.01
C SER A 10 0.83 -10.44 6.57
N GLY A 11 0.41 -9.54 5.70
CA GLY A 11 1.22 -8.41 5.25
C GLY A 11 1.23 -7.26 6.25
N PHE A 12 2.05 -6.24 5.95
CA PHE A 12 2.21 -5.02 6.76
C PHE A 12 0.85 -4.36 7.08
N ILE A 13 0.14 -3.86 6.07
CA ILE A 13 -1.11 -3.12 6.26
C ILE A 13 -2.23 -4.04 6.77
N GLY A 14 -2.30 -5.28 6.25
CA GLY A 14 -3.33 -6.24 6.67
C GLY A 14 -3.26 -6.61 8.15
N SER A 15 -2.05 -6.88 8.66
CA SER A 15 -1.86 -7.17 10.09
C SER A 15 -2.11 -5.95 10.98
N THR A 16 -1.77 -4.74 10.51
CA THR A 16 -2.08 -3.49 11.24
C THR A 16 -3.60 -3.26 11.31
N LEU A 17 -4.34 -3.52 10.22
CA LEU A 17 -5.81 -3.43 10.24
C LEU A 17 -6.43 -4.43 11.21
N ILE A 18 -5.94 -5.69 11.21
CA ILE A 18 -6.43 -6.72 12.13
C ILE A 18 -6.24 -6.30 13.59
N ASP A 19 -5.06 -5.81 13.96
CA ASP A 19 -4.80 -5.31 15.31
C ASP A 19 -5.82 -4.23 15.71
N ARG A 20 -6.12 -3.31 14.79
CA ARG A 20 -7.07 -2.23 15.05
C ARG A 20 -8.51 -2.72 15.18
N LEU A 21 -8.95 -3.63 14.31
CA LEU A 21 -10.29 -4.23 14.36
C LEU A 21 -10.51 -5.00 15.68
N LEU A 22 -9.50 -5.73 16.13
CA LEU A 22 -9.52 -6.45 17.41
C LEU A 22 -9.55 -5.51 18.62
N ALA A 23 -8.84 -4.38 18.54
CA ALA A 23 -8.83 -3.36 19.59
C ALA A 23 -10.19 -2.66 19.72
N LEU A 24 -10.92 -2.45 18.62
CA LEU A 24 -12.30 -1.92 18.65
C LEU A 24 -13.32 -2.88 19.27
N GLY A 25 -13.10 -4.19 19.20
CA GLY A 25 -13.88 -5.21 19.90
C GLY A 25 -15.29 -5.49 19.35
N ASN A 26 -15.72 -4.81 18.30
CA ASN A 26 -17.07 -4.94 17.72
C ASN A 26 -17.11 -5.74 16.40
N TYR A 27 -15.97 -6.36 16.01
CA TYR A 27 -15.82 -7.16 14.80
C TYR A 27 -15.48 -8.61 15.07
N GLU A 28 -16.02 -9.50 14.25
CA GLU A 28 -15.58 -10.88 14.11
C GLU A 28 -14.57 -10.94 12.95
N VAL A 29 -13.28 -11.12 13.27
CA VAL A 29 -12.17 -10.90 12.33
C VAL A 29 -11.69 -12.20 11.72
N TYR A 30 -11.77 -12.30 10.39
CA TYR A 30 -11.20 -13.38 9.60
C TYR A 30 -9.95 -12.91 8.85
N ALA A 31 -8.86 -13.62 9.05
CA ALA A 31 -7.61 -13.42 8.36
C ALA A 31 -7.49 -14.37 7.15
N GLY A 32 -7.58 -13.83 5.95
CA GLY A 32 -7.33 -14.57 4.71
C GLY A 32 -5.83 -14.80 4.50
N VAL A 33 -5.36 -16.02 4.76
CA VAL A 33 -3.95 -16.40 4.68
C VAL A 33 -3.77 -17.73 3.96
N ARG A 34 -2.73 -17.87 3.16
CA ARG A 34 -2.34 -19.17 2.58
C ARG A 34 -1.65 -20.03 3.62
N ALA A 35 -1.68 -21.34 3.46
CA ALA A 35 -1.09 -22.30 4.40
C ALA A 35 0.38 -21.98 4.77
N LYS A 36 1.17 -21.45 3.80
CA LYS A 36 2.59 -21.10 4.00
C LYS A 36 2.83 -19.65 4.44
N SER A 37 1.78 -18.85 4.67
CA SER A 37 1.93 -17.45 5.09
C SER A 37 2.45 -17.36 6.53
N SER A 38 3.38 -16.44 6.78
CA SER A 38 3.81 -16.14 8.14
C SER A 38 2.64 -15.61 8.96
N ARG A 39 2.52 -16.08 10.19
CA ARG A 39 1.54 -15.59 11.17
C ARG A 39 2.22 -14.78 12.29
N LYS A 40 3.47 -14.31 12.08
CA LYS A 40 4.26 -13.61 13.11
C LYS A 40 3.47 -12.50 13.80
N TYR A 41 2.66 -11.75 13.05
CA TYR A 41 1.86 -10.61 13.54
C TYR A 41 0.37 -10.93 13.71
N LEU A 42 -0.02 -12.21 13.68
CA LEU A 42 -1.41 -12.68 13.78
C LEU A 42 -1.52 -13.71 14.93
N GLN A 43 -1.16 -13.29 16.15
CA GLN A 43 -1.06 -14.17 17.31
C GLN A 43 -2.28 -14.12 18.24
N ASP A 44 -3.18 -13.15 18.09
CA ASP A 44 -4.38 -13.01 18.93
C ASP A 44 -5.33 -14.19 18.67
N SER A 45 -5.77 -14.84 19.73
CA SER A 45 -6.65 -16.03 19.65
C SER A 45 -8.06 -15.74 19.10
N ARG A 46 -8.46 -14.48 19.04
CA ARG A 46 -9.74 -14.06 18.46
C ARG A 46 -9.74 -14.06 16.93
N ILE A 47 -8.56 -14.17 16.29
CA ILE A 47 -8.43 -14.20 14.84
C ILE A 47 -8.89 -15.56 14.31
N LYS A 48 -9.87 -15.56 13.41
CA LYS A 48 -10.27 -16.74 12.64
C LYS A 48 -9.49 -16.79 11.33
N PHE A 49 -8.87 -17.91 11.03
CA PHE A 49 -8.07 -18.07 9.82
C PHE A 49 -8.87 -18.78 8.72
N ILE A 50 -8.75 -18.27 7.50
CA ILE A 50 -9.34 -18.89 6.30
C ILE A 50 -8.34 -18.92 5.16
N ASP A 51 -8.18 -20.07 4.49
CA ASP A 51 -7.42 -20.17 3.24
C ASP A 51 -8.39 -20.05 2.07
N LEU A 52 -8.38 -18.87 1.44
CA LEU A 52 -9.30 -18.55 0.35
C LEU A 52 -8.81 -19.14 -0.98
N ALA A 53 -9.70 -19.80 -1.70
CA ALA A 53 -9.47 -20.33 -3.03
C ALA A 53 -9.46 -19.22 -4.11
N LEU A 54 -8.69 -18.15 -3.92
CA LEU A 54 -8.69 -16.97 -4.80
C LEU A 54 -8.43 -17.28 -6.28
N SER A 55 -7.76 -18.39 -6.58
CA SER A 55 -7.49 -18.85 -7.96
C SER A 55 -8.56 -19.78 -8.54
N ASP A 56 -9.53 -20.22 -7.74
CA ASP A 56 -10.66 -21.05 -8.14
C ASP A 56 -11.98 -20.31 -7.88
N PRO A 57 -12.59 -19.67 -8.90
CA PRO A 57 -13.78 -18.86 -8.72
C PRO A 57 -14.97 -19.61 -8.13
N THR A 58 -15.14 -20.90 -8.46
CA THR A 58 -16.25 -21.72 -7.97
C THR A 58 -16.09 -22.03 -6.49
N ALA A 59 -14.93 -22.51 -6.08
CA ALA A 59 -14.64 -22.80 -4.68
C ALA A 59 -14.66 -21.52 -3.84
N LEU A 60 -14.11 -20.40 -4.35
CA LEU A 60 -14.14 -19.10 -3.70
C LEU A 60 -15.56 -18.63 -3.41
N LYS A 61 -16.44 -18.70 -4.43
CA LYS A 61 -17.84 -18.31 -4.27
C LYS A 61 -18.53 -19.15 -3.19
N GLN A 62 -18.36 -20.47 -3.18
CA GLN A 62 -18.91 -21.36 -2.17
C GLN A 62 -18.41 -21.02 -0.76
N GLN A 63 -17.11 -20.66 -0.63
CA GLN A 63 -16.54 -20.22 0.65
C GLN A 63 -17.19 -18.93 1.15
N LEU A 64 -17.33 -17.91 0.28
CA LEU A 64 -17.92 -16.62 0.64
C LEU A 64 -19.41 -16.73 0.95
N ASP A 65 -20.17 -17.51 0.18
CA ASP A 65 -21.60 -17.72 0.40
C ASP A 65 -21.87 -18.44 1.74
N ARG A 66 -20.98 -19.35 2.16
CA ARG A 66 -21.08 -20.02 3.46
C ARG A 66 -20.77 -19.10 4.62
N GLU A 67 -19.72 -18.27 4.49
CA GLU A 67 -19.24 -17.44 5.58
C GLU A 67 -20.05 -16.14 5.77
N GLN A 68 -20.56 -15.54 4.68
CA GLN A 68 -21.42 -14.34 4.70
C GLN A 68 -20.76 -13.16 5.44
N PHE A 69 -19.75 -12.54 4.82
CA PHE A 69 -19.07 -11.38 5.38
C PHE A 69 -19.86 -10.09 5.15
N ASP A 70 -19.90 -9.20 6.16
CA ASP A 70 -20.40 -7.83 6.01
C ASP A 70 -19.45 -6.95 5.21
N CYS A 71 -18.12 -7.22 5.34
CA CYS A 71 -17.10 -6.49 4.60
C CYS A 71 -15.91 -7.40 4.25
N ILE A 72 -15.35 -7.15 3.08
CA ILE A 72 -14.06 -7.70 2.68
C ILE A 72 -13.09 -6.56 2.44
N PHE A 73 -12.03 -6.49 3.28
CA PHE A 73 -10.87 -5.64 3.06
C PHE A 73 -9.89 -6.39 2.15
N HIS A 74 -9.85 -6.02 0.88
CA HIS A 74 -9.02 -6.70 -0.10
C HIS A 74 -7.64 -6.03 -0.23
N PHE A 75 -6.67 -6.52 0.53
CA PHE A 75 -5.29 -6.04 0.57
C PHE A 75 -4.30 -7.04 -0.03
N ALA A 76 -4.77 -8.22 -0.43
CA ALA A 76 -3.93 -9.20 -1.11
C ALA A 76 -3.43 -8.65 -2.45
N GLY A 77 -2.13 -8.70 -2.66
CA GLY A 77 -1.49 -8.25 -3.87
C GLY A 77 0.03 -8.40 -3.80
N LEU A 78 0.69 -8.26 -4.94
CA LEU A 78 2.13 -8.18 -5.04
C LEU A 78 2.54 -6.72 -5.21
N THR A 79 3.53 -6.28 -4.44
CA THR A 79 4.26 -5.01 -4.65
C THR A 79 5.58 -5.23 -5.38
N LYS A 80 6.03 -6.48 -5.47
CA LYS A 80 7.23 -6.93 -6.18
C LYS A 80 6.91 -8.22 -6.93
N ALA A 81 7.35 -8.32 -8.18
CA ALA A 81 7.18 -9.52 -9.00
C ALA A 81 8.40 -9.78 -9.87
N LYS A 82 8.68 -11.05 -10.18
CA LYS A 82 9.79 -11.43 -11.05
C LYS A 82 9.53 -11.05 -12.50
N ARG A 83 8.29 -11.10 -12.93
CA ARG A 83 7.84 -10.76 -14.28
C ARG A 83 6.64 -9.83 -14.21
N PRO A 84 6.51 -8.89 -15.14
CA PRO A 84 5.37 -7.98 -15.18
C PRO A 84 4.01 -8.70 -15.18
N GLU A 85 3.91 -9.85 -15.84
CA GLU A 85 2.68 -10.65 -15.94
C GLU A 85 2.24 -11.22 -14.58
N ASP A 86 3.16 -11.43 -13.65
CA ASP A 86 2.83 -11.91 -12.30
C ASP A 86 2.03 -10.85 -11.52
N PHE A 87 2.25 -9.54 -11.79
CA PHE A 87 1.41 -8.48 -11.25
C PHE A 87 -0.03 -8.58 -11.77
N ASP A 88 -0.22 -8.72 -13.09
CA ASP A 88 -1.56 -8.85 -13.69
C ASP A 88 -2.27 -10.08 -13.16
N LYS A 89 -1.57 -11.23 -13.11
CA LYS A 89 -2.14 -12.47 -12.59
C LYS A 89 -2.63 -12.35 -11.15
N VAL A 90 -1.86 -11.69 -10.28
CA VAL A 90 -2.17 -11.61 -8.84
C VAL A 90 -3.02 -10.38 -8.54
N ASN A 91 -2.57 -9.17 -8.92
CA ASN A 91 -3.25 -7.94 -8.52
C ASN A 91 -4.57 -7.73 -9.25
N PHE A 92 -4.64 -8.08 -10.54
CA PHE A 92 -5.87 -8.00 -11.31
C PHE A 92 -6.66 -9.31 -11.25
N GLY A 93 -6.04 -10.45 -11.58
CA GLY A 93 -6.75 -11.72 -11.74
C GLY A 93 -7.44 -12.20 -10.45
N LEU A 94 -6.74 -12.16 -9.31
CA LEU A 94 -7.35 -12.57 -8.04
C LEU A 94 -8.38 -11.54 -7.53
N THR A 95 -8.19 -10.26 -7.81
CA THR A 95 -9.18 -9.22 -7.49
C THR A 95 -10.45 -9.40 -8.31
N LYS A 96 -10.32 -9.71 -9.61
CA LYS A 96 -11.44 -10.07 -10.49
C LYS A 96 -12.22 -11.25 -9.91
N ASN A 97 -11.53 -12.36 -9.63
CA ASN A 97 -12.18 -13.55 -9.09
C ASN A 97 -12.92 -13.26 -7.77
N LEU A 98 -12.31 -12.44 -6.91
CA LEU A 98 -12.93 -12.05 -5.64
C LEU A 98 -14.17 -11.19 -5.88
N ALA A 99 -14.10 -10.18 -6.73
CA ALA A 99 -15.23 -9.30 -7.04
C ALA A 99 -16.42 -10.08 -7.64
N ASP A 100 -16.13 -11.06 -8.52
CA ASP A 100 -17.15 -11.93 -9.12
C ASP A 100 -17.79 -12.88 -8.11
N ALA A 101 -17.06 -13.28 -7.07
CA ALA A 101 -17.52 -14.23 -6.06
C ALA A 101 -18.30 -13.59 -4.90
N ILE A 102 -18.11 -12.30 -4.63
CA ILE A 102 -18.77 -11.56 -3.55
C ILE A 102 -20.26 -11.43 -3.82
N ASN A 103 -21.10 -11.69 -2.79
CA ASN A 103 -22.50 -11.35 -2.86
C ASN A 103 -22.68 -9.82 -2.77
N PRO A 104 -23.09 -9.15 -3.88
CA PRO A 104 -23.14 -7.69 -3.95
C PRO A 104 -24.25 -7.06 -3.09
N GLN A 105 -25.19 -7.85 -2.60
CA GLN A 105 -26.32 -7.35 -1.80
C GLN A 105 -25.96 -7.24 -0.31
N THR A 106 -25.01 -8.04 0.16
CA THR A 106 -24.73 -8.17 1.59
C THR A 106 -23.33 -7.72 1.99
N THR A 107 -22.37 -7.76 1.08
CA THR A 107 -20.96 -7.57 1.39
C THR A 107 -20.40 -6.29 0.75
N LYS A 108 -19.85 -5.40 1.57
CA LYS A 108 -19.10 -4.22 1.09
C LYS A 108 -17.65 -4.59 0.80
N LEU A 109 -17.12 -4.12 -0.33
CA LEU A 109 -15.73 -4.31 -0.73
C LEU A 109 -14.91 -3.03 -0.46
N ILE A 110 -13.86 -3.14 0.36
CA ILE A 110 -12.85 -2.08 0.50
C ILE A 110 -11.58 -2.56 -0.21
N PHE A 111 -11.29 -1.95 -1.34
CA PHE A 111 -10.15 -2.32 -2.17
C PHE A 111 -8.95 -1.41 -1.92
N LEU A 112 -7.85 -1.97 -1.45
CA LEU A 112 -6.60 -1.25 -1.31
C LEU A 112 -5.85 -1.26 -2.63
N SER A 113 -5.96 -0.16 -3.35
CA SER A 113 -5.19 0.12 -4.55
C SER A 113 -3.85 0.80 -4.20
N SER A 114 -3.41 1.76 -4.98
CA SER A 114 -2.19 2.53 -4.77
C SER A 114 -2.26 3.83 -5.57
N PHE A 115 -1.58 4.88 -5.12
CA PHE A 115 -1.35 6.06 -5.93
C PHE A 115 -0.63 5.72 -7.25
N ALA A 116 0.18 4.65 -7.26
CA ALA A 116 0.82 4.16 -8.49
C ALA A 116 -0.17 3.75 -9.59
N ALA A 117 -1.45 3.48 -9.28
CA ALA A 117 -2.49 3.22 -10.27
C ALA A 117 -2.86 4.49 -11.07
N HIS A 118 -2.76 5.66 -10.45
CA HIS A 118 -2.84 6.94 -11.14
C HIS A 118 -1.55 7.24 -11.91
N GLY A 119 -0.40 6.99 -11.30
CA GLY A 119 0.90 7.44 -11.76
C GLY A 119 1.34 8.74 -11.09
N PRO A 120 2.54 9.26 -11.38
CA PRO A 120 3.02 10.51 -10.81
C PRO A 120 2.12 11.70 -11.23
N ALA A 121 2.07 12.70 -10.37
CA ALA A 121 1.41 13.96 -10.65
C ALA A 121 2.24 14.81 -11.64
N GLU A 122 1.68 15.94 -12.07
CA GLU A 122 2.31 16.84 -13.02
C GLU A 122 3.62 17.42 -12.45
N GLU A 123 4.70 17.43 -13.25
CA GLU A 123 6.07 17.74 -12.81
C GLU A 123 6.60 19.11 -13.28
N VAL A 124 5.83 19.88 -14.04
CA VAL A 124 6.23 21.23 -14.51
C VAL A 124 5.85 22.29 -13.47
N ASN A 125 4.58 22.34 -13.11
CA ASN A 125 4.06 23.27 -12.10
C ASN A 125 3.88 22.62 -10.72
N PHE A 126 4.16 21.31 -10.60
CA PHE A 126 3.99 20.53 -9.38
C PHE A 126 2.58 20.61 -8.80
N SER A 127 1.56 20.57 -9.67
CA SER A 127 0.18 20.51 -9.23
C SER A 127 -0.14 19.18 -8.57
N LYS A 128 -1.07 19.20 -7.60
CA LYS A 128 -1.58 17.99 -6.95
C LYS A 128 -2.38 17.14 -7.93
N ALA A 129 -2.18 15.84 -7.91
CA ALA A 129 -3.03 14.90 -8.64
C ALA A 129 -4.44 14.89 -8.04
N LYS A 130 -5.46 14.86 -8.90
CA LYS A 130 -6.86 14.69 -8.52
C LYS A 130 -7.36 13.33 -9.00
N VAL A 131 -8.31 12.73 -8.29
CA VAL A 131 -8.91 11.45 -8.70
C VAL A 131 -9.56 11.52 -10.08
N SER A 132 -10.03 12.72 -10.48
CA SER A 132 -10.63 12.99 -11.79
C SER A 132 -9.62 13.07 -12.94
N ASP A 133 -8.34 13.18 -12.65
CA ASP A 133 -7.31 13.29 -13.69
C ASP A 133 -7.12 11.96 -14.42
N GLU A 134 -6.58 12.04 -15.64
CA GLU A 134 -6.28 10.86 -16.45
C GLU A 134 -5.20 9.99 -15.77
N ASN A 135 -5.51 8.71 -15.56
CA ASN A 135 -4.56 7.76 -14.99
C ASN A 135 -3.43 7.45 -15.98
N LYS A 136 -2.17 7.67 -15.56
CA LYS A 136 -0.94 7.42 -16.36
C LYS A 136 0.08 6.60 -15.59
N PRO A 137 -0.24 5.36 -15.18
CA PRO A 137 0.66 4.53 -14.39
C PRO A 137 1.96 4.23 -15.15
N ASN A 138 3.07 4.58 -14.54
CA ASN A 138 4.41 4.43 -15.10
C ASN A 138 5.10 3.09 -14.77
N THR A 139 4.43 2.20 -14.01
CA THR A 139 4.95 0.89 -13.57
C THR A 139 4.01 -0.25 -13.93
N ALA A 140 4.52 -1.50 -14.03
CA ALA A 140 3.70 -2.69 -14.21
C ALA A 140 2.79 -2.92 -12.98
N TYR A 141 3.30 -2.66 -11.78
CA TYR A 141 2.51 -2.67 -10.56
C TYR A 141 1.32 -1.70 -10.65
N GLY A 142 1.58 -0.43 -10.97
CA GLY A 142 0.51 0.58 -11.08
C GLY A 142 -0.54 0.21 -12.12
N ARG A 143 -0.11 -0.25 -13.31
CA ARG A 143 -1.03 -0.73 -14.36
C ARG A 143 -1.90 -1.90 -13.89
N SER A 144 -1.34 -2.85 -13.13
CA SER A 144 -2.11 -3.99 -12.62
C SER A 144 -3.15 -3.59 -11.58
N LYS A 145 -2.84 -2.57 -10.75
CA LYS A 145 -3.80 -2.00 -9.80
C LYS A 145 -4.90 -1.24 -10.52
N LEU A 146 -4.56 -0.43 -11.53
CA LEU A 146 -5.55 0.28 -12.34
C LEU A 146 -6.52 -0.68 -13.05
N LYS A 147 -6.02 -1.75 -13.67
CA LYS A 147 -6.88 -2.79 -14.27
C LYS A 147 -7.87 -3.38 -13.27
N ALA A 148 -7.43 -3.60 -12.02
CA ALA A 148 -8.30 -4.11 -10.97
C ALA A 148 -9.38 -3.09 -10.58
N GLU A 149 -9.04 -1.81 -10.47
CA GLU A 149 -10.00 -0.73 -10.21
C GLU A 149 -11.04 -0.61 -11.34
N GLU A 150 -10.57 -0.59 -12.58
CA GLU A 150 -11.45 -0.52 -13.77
C GLU A 150 -12.43 -1.69 -13.81
N TYR A 151 -11.95 -2.90 -13.46
CA TYR A 151 -12.81 -4.08 -13.37
C TYR A 151 -13.88 -3.93 -12.30
N ILE A 152 -13.51 -3.50 -11.08
CA ILE A 152 -14.44 -3.28 -9.98
C ILE A 152 -15.48 -2.23 -10.39
N ASN A 153 -15.04 -1.09 -10.93
CA ASN A 153 -15.92 0.01 -11.36
C ASN A 153 -16.94 -0.44 -12.43
N ALA A 154 -16.51 -1.27 -13.39
CA ALA A 154 -17.37 -1.70 -14.50
C ALA A 154 -18.31 -2.85 -14.11
N ASN A 155 -17.87 -3.79 -13.27
CA ASN A 155 -18.51 -5.09 -13.12
C ASN A 155 -19.10 -5.34 -11.74
N PHE A 156 -18.51 -4.82 -10.66
CA PHE A 156 -19.01 -5.08 -9.31
C PHE A 156 -20.27 -4.25 -9.02
N LYS A 157 -21.38 -4.92 -8.68
CA LYS A 157 -22.69 -4.29 -8.50
C LYS A 157 -23.03 -4.00 -7.04
N GLY A 158 -22.15 -4.36 -6.11
CA GLY A 158 -22.30 -4.11 -4.68
C GLY A 158 -21.71 -2.77 -4.24
N LYS A 159 -21.78 -2.54 -2.91
CA LYS A 159 -21.12 -1.37 -2.30
C LYS A 159 -19.59 -1.57 -2.28
N TYR A 160 -18.83 -0.58 -2.73
CA TYR A 160 -17.37 -0.61 -2.68
C TYR A 160 -16.75 0.77 -2.52
N VAL A 161 -15.53 0.78 -1.98
CA VAL A 161 -14.65 1.96 -1.96
C VAL A 161 -13.25 1.52 -2.39
N ILE A 162 -12.63 2.31 -3.26
CA ILE A 162 -11.25 2.12 -3.72
C ILE A 162 -10.36 3.16 -3.03
N LEU A 163 -9.31 2.70 -2.37
CA LEU A 163 -8.35 3.56 -1.68
C LEU A 163 -6.99 3.51 -2.40
N ARG A 164 -6.48 4.66 -2.80
CA ARG A 164 -5.17 4.83 -3.44
C ARG A 164 -4.19 5.50 -2.46
N PRO A 165 -3.61 4.76 -1.51
CA PRO A 165 -2.64 5.34 -0.59
C PRO A 165 -1.38 5.77 -1.32
N THR A 166 -0.75 6.80 -0.77
CA THR A 166 0.58 7.29 -1.12
C THR A 166 1.66 6.40 -0.51
N GLY A 167 2.83 6.93 -0.15
CA GLY A 167 3.88 6.17 0.50
C GLY A 167 3.45 5.70 1.90
N VAL A 168 3.04 4.44 2.04
CA VAL A 168 2.62 3.90 3.35
C VAL A 168 3.83 3.46 4.15
N TYR A 169 4.01 4.02 5.33
CA TYR A 169 5.10 3.68 6.24
C TYR A 169 4.60 3.38 7.65
N GLY A 170 5.44 2.75 8.47
CA GLY A 170 5.08 2.37 9.85
C GLY A 170 5.76 1.09 10.30
N PRO A 171 5.47 0.61 11.52
CA PRO A 171 5.91 -0.67 12.05
C PRO A 171 5.64 -1.83 11.08
N ARG A 172 6.59 -2.78 10.93
CA ARG A 172 6.53 -3.96 10.02
C ARG A 172 6.79 -3.68 8.54
N GLU A 173 6.95 -2.41 8.16
CA GLU A 173 7.23 -2.02 6.78
C GLU A 173 8.71 -2.30 6.45
N THR A 174 9.01 -2.79 5.25
CA THR A 174 10.37 -3.23 4.86
C THR A 174 11.02 -2.41 3.75
N ASP A 175 10.26 -1.67 2.95
CA ASP A 175 10.81 -0.90 1.83
C ASP A 175 11.43 0.42 2.29
N TYR A 176 10.75 1.15 3.18
CA TYR A 176 11.27 2.36 3.81
C TYR A 176 12.33 2.04 4.88
N PHE A 177 12.28 0.85 5.48
CA PHE A 177 13.32 0.37 6.38
C PHE A 177 14.72 0.50 5.77
N VAL A 178 14.88 0.18 4.48
CA VAL A 178 16.17 0.31 3.78
C VAL A 178 16.69 1.75 3.80
N PHE A 179 15.80 2.74 3.66
CA PHE A 179 16.18 4.15 3.77
C PHE A 179 16.66 4.50 5.18
N PHE A 180 15.91 4.12 6.22
CA PHE A 180 16.31 4.36 7.61
C PHE A 180 17.64 3.67 7.96
N GLN A 181 17.83 2.43 7.49
CA GLN A 181 19.10 1.71 7.65
C GLN A 181 20.26 2.44 6.95
N THR A 182 20.02 3.04 5.78
CA THR A 182 21.03 3.82 5.06
C THR A 182 21.41 5.08 5.84
N ILE A 183 20.42 5.79 6.40
CA ILE A 183 20.65 6.94 7.29
C ILE A 183 21.39 6.50 8.58
N ASP A 184 21.02 5.37 9.17
CA ASP A 184 21.68 4.82 10.37
C ASP A 184 23.16 4.50 10.11
N ASN A 185 23.48 4.09 8.87
CA ASN A 185 24.85 3.88 8.38
C ASN A 185 25.55 5.16 7.90
N HIS A 186 25.07 6.34 8.31
CA HIS A 186 25.65 7.65 8.02
C HIS A 186 25.63 8.07 6.55
N ILE A 187 24.76 7.49 5.71
CA ILE A 187 24.59 7.82 4.30
C ILE A 187 23.21 8.44 4.07
N GLU A 188 23.16 9.59 3.38
CA GLU A 188 21.94 10.28 3.00
C GLU A 188 21.81 10.25 1.47
N PRO A 189 21.07 9.29 0.91
CA PRO A 189 20.97 9.09 -0.53
C PRO A 189 19.95 10.02 -1.16
N TYR A 190 20.31 10.64 -2.29
CA TYR A 190 19.41 11.40 -3.16
C TYR A 190 19.45 10.85 -4.58
N LEU A 191 18.30 10.80 -5.23
CA LEU A 191 18.16 10.33 -6.60
C LEU A 191 17.94 11.53 -7.54
N GLY A 192 18.94 11.77 -8.40
CA GLY A 192 18.97 12.97 -9.23
C GLY A 192 19.48 14.19 -8.49
N PHE A 193 19.29 15.37 -9.12
CA PHE A 193 19.76 16.66 -8.61
C PHE A 193 18.62 17.64 -8.35
N VAL A 194 17.39 17.25 -8.68
CA VAL A 194 16.18 18.04 -8.49
C VAL A 194 15.39 17.46 -7.33
N PRO A 195 14.88 18.28 -6.39
CA PRO A 195 14.07 17.81 -5.27
C PRO A 195 12.84 17.02 -5.74
N GLN A 196 12.43 16.05 -4.93
CA GLN A 196 11.20 15.29 -5.12
C GLN A 196 10.14 15.77 -4.15
N HIS A 197 8.90 15.90 -4.64
CA HIS A 197 7.71 16.13 -3.84
C HIS A 197 7.12 14.77 -3.47
N LEU A 198 7.12 14.44 -2.20
CA LEU A 198 6.67 13.15 -1.68
C LEU A 198 5.48 13.37 -0.75
N THR A 199 4.55 12.44 -0.77
CA THR A 199 3.47 12.36 0.22
C THR A 199 3.46 10.99 0.87
N PHE A 200 3.04 10.97 2.12
CA PHE A 200 3.04 9.78 2.93
C PHE A 200 1.69 9.57 3.61
N ILE A 201 1.47 8.37 4.09
CA ILE A 201 0.41 8.04 5.04
C ILE A 201 0.93 7.06 6.08
N TYR A 202 0.75 7.36 7.35
CA TYR A 202 1.10 6.43 8.41
C TYR A 202 0.12 5.27 8.45
N SER A 203 0.63 4.06 8.68
CA SER A 203 -0.18 2.83 8.59
C SER A 203 -1.40 2.81 9.49
N LYS A 204 -1.33 3.43 10.68
CA LYS A 204 -2.48 3.52 11.58
C LYS A 204 -3.57 4.45 11.02
N ASP A 205 -3.20 5.57 10.41
CA ASP A 205 -4.17 6.46 9.77
C ASP A 205 -4.82 5.81 8.54
N LEU A 206 -4.03 5.06 7.75
CA LEU A 206 -4.58 4.32 6.61
C LEU A 206 -5.64 3.30 7.05
N VAL A 207 -5.40 2.54 8.13
CA VAL A 207 -6.39 1.55 8.58
C VAL A 207 -7.63 2.21 9.19
N GLU A 208 -7.51 3.40 9.79
CA GLU A 208 -8.68 4.20 10.19
C GLU A 208 -9.52 4.61 8.97
N VAL A 209 -8.88 5.05 7.87
CA VAL A 209 -9.59 5.35 6.61
C VAL A 209 -10.32 4.11 6.10
N CYS A 210 -9.69 2.93 6.13
CA CYS A 210 -10.34 1.68 5.70
C CYS A 210 -11.58 1.36 6.54
N ILE A 211 -11.51 1.54 7.86
CA ILE A 211 -12.64 1.29 8.78
C ILE A 211 -13.74 2.32 8.55
N LYS A 212 -13.42 3.61 8.47
CA LYS A 212 -14.38 4.67 8.15
C LYS A 212 -15.05 4.44 6.80
N ALA A 213 -14.31 4.02 5.78
CA ALA A 213 -14.87 3.66 4.49
C ALA A 213 -15.86 2.49 4.58
N PHE A 214 -15.58 1.49 5.42
CA PHE A 214 -16.54 0.40 5.67
C PHE A 214 -17.78 0.86 6.43
N GLU A 215 -17.60 1.66 7.47
CA GLU A 215 -18.71 2.09 8.34
C GLU A 215 -19.62 3.15 7.69
N SER A 216 -19.14 3.86 6.69
CA SER A 216 -19.90 4.85 5.92
C SER A 216 -20.88 4.19 4.94
N ASP A 217 -21.91 4.96 4.50
CA ASP A 217 -22.78 4.56 3.39
C ASP A 217 -22.19 4.83 1.99
N ILE A 218 -20.99 5.38 1.92
CA ILE A 218 -20.32 5.74 0.68
C ILE A 218 -20.04 4.48 -0.15
N SER A 219 -20.30 4.58 -1.46
CA SER A 219 -20.09 3.53 -2.42
C SER A 219 -19.73 4.10 -3.80
N GLY A 220 -18.99 3.32 -4.59
CA GLY A 220 -18.62 3.70 -5.96
C GLY A 220 -17.60 4.83 -6.03
N LYS A 221 -16.84 5.07 -4.97
CA LYS A 221 -15.85 6.14 -4.87
C LYS A 221 -14.42 5.61 -4.84
N THR A 222 -13.54 6.39 -5.44
CA THR A 222 -12.08 6.22 -5.36
C THR A 222 -11.49 7.44 -4.65
N TYR A 223 -10.53 7.22 -3.73
CA TYR A 223 -9.87 8.29 -3.01
C TYR A 223 -8.36 8.10 -3.01
N PHE A 224 -7.61 9.20 -3.13
CA PHE A 224 -6.25 9.24 -2.64
C PHE A 224 -6.24 9.28 -1.11
N VAL A 225 -5.20 8.71 -0.51
CA VAL A 225 -5.04 8.67 0.95
C VAL A 225 -3.62 9.10 1.30
N SER A 226 -3.48 10.24 1.95
CA SER A 226 -2.20 10.79 2.45
C SER A 226 -2.42 11.49 3.80
N ASP A 227 -1.35 12.00 4.40
CA ASP A 227 -1.38 12.86 5.59
C ASP A 227 -1.66 14.35 5.25
N ASP A 228 -2.13 14.64 4.02
CA ASP A 228 -2.45 15.97 3.50
C ASP A 228 -1.24 16.94 3.44
N LYS A 229 -0.02 16.43 3.58
CA LYS A 229 1.19 17.24 3.47
C LYS A 229 2.10 16.73 2.37
N MET A 230 2.71 17.66 1.65
CA MET A 230 3.81 17.40 0.74
C MET A 230 5.13 17.66 1.46
N TYR A 231 6.07 16.75 1.30
CA TYR A 231 7.41 16.84 1.85
C TYR A 231 8.45 16.78 0.73
N LEU A 232 9.50 17.55 0.86
CA LEU A 232 10.68 17.35 0.02
C LEU A 232 11.45 16.10 0.50
N ASP A 233 12.14 15.43 -0.41
CA ASP A 233 13.06 14.33 -0.09
C ASP A 233 14.09 14.71 0.98
N SER A 234 14.54 15.98 0.96
CA SER A 234 15.45 16.54 1.97
C SER A 234 14.82 16.71 3.36
N GLU A 235 13.51 16.98 3.44
CA GLU A 235 12.79 17.07 4.72
C GLU A 235 12.60 15.66 5.30
N TYR A 236 12.25 14.68 4.48
CA TYR A 236 12.18 13.28 4.91
C TYR A 236 13.52 12.79 5.47
N ALA A 237 14.64 13.12 4.77
CA ALA A 237 15.97 12.79 5.26
C ALA A 237 16.32 13.54 6.56
N ALA A 238 15.95 14.81 6.68
CA ALA A 238 16.23 15.61 7.89
C ALA A 238 15.50 15.06 9.12
N ILE A 239 14.22 14.73 8.98
CA ILE A 239 13.40 14.10 10.05
C ILE A 239 14.03 12.75 10.44
N SER A 240 14.36 11.91 9.48
CA SER A 240 14.96 10.60 9.75
C SER A 240 16.29 10.69 10.49
N LYS A 241 17.16 11.63 10.12
CA LYS A 241 18.43 11.90 10.82
C LYS A 241 18.22 12.37 12.25
N GLN A 242 17.29 13.28 12.45
CA GLN A 242 16.96 13.81 13.79
C GLN A 242 16.50 12.69 14.71
N VAL A 243 15.57 11.84 14.26
CA VAL A 243 15.01 10.73 15.07
C VAL A 243 16.06 9.66 15.33
N LEU A 244 16.91 9.35 14.34
CA LEU A 244 18.01 8.40 14.52
C LEU A 244 19.20 8.96 15.30
N ASN A 245 19.23 10.28 15.50
CA ASN A 245 20.37 11.02 16.08
C ASN A 245 21.68 10.75 15.32
N LYS A 246 21.65 10.85 14.00
CA LYS A 246 22.80 10.55 13.12
C LYS A 246 23.25 11.76 12.32
N LYS A 247 24.57 11.84 12.12
CA LYS A 247 25.18 12.73 11.13
C LYS A 247 25.45 11.92 9.88
N THR A 248 25.15 12.47 8.69
CA THR A 248 25.23 11.75 7.43
C THR A 248 26.05 12.50 6.39
N ILE A 249 26.56 11.75 5.41
CA ILE A 249 27.16 12.27 4.19
C ILE A 249 26.11 12.20 3.08
N LYS A 250 25.83 13.35 2.43
CA LYS A 250 24.89 13.43 1.31
C LYS A 250 25.53 12.83 0.05
N LEU A 251 24.88 11.83 -0.53
CA LEU A 251 25.28 11.21 -1.78
C LEU A 251 24.18 11.39 -2.82
N LYS A 252 24.48 12.11 -3.89
CA LYS A 252 23.58 12.32 -5.02
C LYS A 252 23.92 11.36 -6.15
N PHE A 253 22.98 10.52 -6.52
CA PHE A 253 23.14 9.53 -7.60
C PHE A 253 22.45 10.04 -8.88
N PRO A 254 23.19 10.31 -9.97
CA PRO A 254 22.58 10.69 -11.24
C PRO A 254 21.57 9.63 -11.71
N LEU A 255 20.38 10.06 -12.13
CA LEU A 255 19.29 9.14 -12.51
C LEU A 255 19.70 8.16 -13.61
N PHE A 256 20.57 8.56 -14.56
CA PHE A 256 21.02 7.65 -15.61
C PHE A 256 21.85 6.47 -15.06
N ILE A 257 22.66 6.68 -14.01
CA ILE A 257 23.42 5.61 -13.34
C ILE A 257 22.44 4.67 -12.64
N VAL A 258 21.48 5.21 -11.89
CA VAL A 258 20.46 4.42 -11.21
C VAL A 258 19.64 3.58 -12.21
N ARG A 259 19.31 4.16 -13.36
CA ARG A 259 18.64 3.44 -14.47
C ARG A 259 19.49 2.28 -15.00
N TRP A 260 20.77 2.51 -15.27
CA TRP A 260 21.68 1.46 -15.75
C TRP A 260 21.78 0.32 -14.74
N ILE A 261 21.95 0.65 -13.45
CA ILE A 261 22.02 -0.35 -12.37
C ILE A 261 20.69 -1.13 -12.29
N SER A 262 19.54 -0.45 -12.34
CA SER A 262 18.24 -1.12 -12.28
C SER A 262 18.01 -2.06 -13.47
N CYS A 263 18.39 -1.67 -14.68
CA CYS A 263 18.31 -2.52 -15.87
C CYS A 263 19.23 -3.75 -15.77
N PHE A 264 20.45 -3.56 -15.27
CA PHE A 264 21.40 -4.64 -15.05
C PHE A 264 20.89 -5.64 -13.99
N LEU A 265 20.40 -5.12 -12.86
CA LEU A 265 19.86 -5.95 -11.79
C LEU A 265 18.62 -6.73 -12.23
N ASP A 266 17.74 -6.14 -13.04
CA ASP A 266 16.59 -6.84 -13.64
C ASP A 266 17.04 -8.00 -14.55
N ALA A 267 17.97 -7.74 -15.47
CA ALA A 267 18.48 -8.75 -16.39
C ALA A 267 19.19 -9.88 -15.63
N PHE A 268 20.08 -9.53 -14.71
CA PHE A 268 20.83 -10.48 -13.89
C PHE A 268 19.90 -11.28 -12.96
N GLY A 269 18.95 -10.60 -12.33
CA GLY A 269 17.93 -11.22 -11.46
C GLY A 269 17.09 -12.24 -12.22
N GLY A 270 16.71 -11.93 -13.48
CA GLY A 270 16.02 -12.85 -14.38
C GLY A 270 16.83 -14.13 -14.65
N LEU A 271 18.14 -14.00 -14.82
CA LEU A 271 19.04 -15.15 -15.06
C LEU A 271 19.17 -16.05 -13.83
N ILE A 272 19.33 -15.49 -12.62
CA ILE A 272 19.55 -16.26 -11.39
C ILE A 272 18.26 -16.57 -10.61
N GLY A 273 17.10 -16.16 -11.14
CA GLY A 273 15.80 -16.37 -10.48
C GLY A 273 15.61 -15.58 -9.19
N LYS A 274 16.40 -14.52 -8.93
CA LYS A 274 16.30 -13.64 -7.77
C LYS A 274 15.71 -12.28 -8.16
N GLN A 275 14.98 -11.68 -7.23
CA GLN A 275 14.46 -10.32 -7.38
C GLN A 275 15.27 -9.36 -6.52
N PHE A 276 15.76 -8.29 -7.15
CA PHE A 276 16.43 -7.20 -6.45
C PHE A 276 15.43 -6.11 -6.07
N THR A 277 15.68 -5.42 -4.97
CA THR A 277 14.84 -4.32 -4.50
C THR A 277 14.82 -3.16 -5.51
N LEU A 278 15.98 -2.85 -6.11
CA LEU A 278 16.07 -1.89 -7.20
C LEU A 278 15.89 -2.63 -8.54
N ASN A 279 14.81 -2.34 -9.23
CA ASN A 279 14.44 -2.86 -10.54
C ASN A 279 13.86 -1.72 -11.40
N LYS A 280 13.47 -1.99 -12.64
CA LYS A 280 12.93 -0.97 -13.56
C LYS A 280 11.66 -0.29 -13.03
N ASP A 281 10.75 -1.05 -12.44
CA ASP A 281 9.52 -0.50 -11.86
C ASP A 281 9.85 0.42 -10.67
N LYS A 282 10.73 -0.04 -9.76
CA LYS A 282 11.17 0.79 -8.63
C LYS A 282 11.91 2.04 -9.08
N TYR A 283 12.76 1.93 -10.14
CA TYR A 283 13.39 3.11 -10.74
C TYR A 283 12.35 4.11 -11.24
N SER A 284 11.30 3.67 -11.94
CA SER A 284 10.25 4.56 -12.45
C SER A 284 9.50 5.32 -11.36
N ILE A 285 9.28 4.68 -10.19
CA ILE A 285 8.71 5.34 -9.01
C ILE A 285 9.70 6.36 -8.43
N LEU A 286 10.95 5.95 -8.26
CA LEU A 286 11.99 6.78 -7.62
C LEU A 286 12.47 7.93 -8.50
N ALA A 287 12.34 7.83 -9.82
CA ALA A 287 12.73 8.88 -10.76
C ALA A 287 11.65 9.97 -10.94
N ALA A 288 10.41 9.67 -10.65
CA ALA A 288 9.31 10.64 -10.72
C ALA A 288 9.45 11.68 -9.60
N ARG A 289 9.18 12.94 -9.93
CA ARG A 289 9.48 14.07 -9.04
C ARG A 289 8.27 14.57 -8.25
N ASN A 290 7.05 14.23 -8.69
CA ASN A 290 5.84 14.70 -8.02
C ASN A 290 4.90 13.55 -7.67
N TRP A 291 4.79 13.29 -6.38
CA TRP A 291 3.86 12.33 -5.79
C TRP A 291 2.90 13.03 -4.83
N ASP A 292 2.47 14.28 -5.15
CA ASP A 292 1.50 15.03 -4.38
C ASP A 292 0.07 14.79 -4.87
N CYS A 293 -0.89 14.71 -3.96
CA CYS A 293 -2.28 14.44 -4.29
C CYS A 293 -3.26 15.24 -3.43
N ASP A 294 -4.45 15.44 -3.98
CA ASP A 294 -5.57 16.10 -3.30
C ASP A 294 -6.41 15.05 -2.56
N ILE A 295 -6.64 15.25 -1.27
CA ILE A 295 -7.46 14.38 -0.42
C ILE A 295 -8.69 15.09 0.17
N GLU A 296 -9.05 16.26 -0.30
CA GLU A 296 -10.16 17.04 0.24
C GLU A 296 -11.51 16.29 0.17
N GLU A 297 -11.74 15.54 -0.93
CA GLU A 297 -12.94 14.71 -1.04
C GLU A 297 -12.96 13.59 0.00
N LEU A 298 -11.82 12.94 0.26
CA LEU A 298 -11.68 11.93 1.31
C LEU A 298 -11.99 12.52 2.70
N LYS A 299 -11.41 13.67 3.01
CA LYS A 299 -11.61 14.36 4.31
C LYS A 299 -13.08 14.68 4.53
N LYS A 300 -13.72 15.26 3.51
CA LYS A 300 -15.14 15.63 3.57
C LYS A 300 -16.05 14.41 3.72
N ASP A 301 -15.89 13.41 2.86
CA ASP A 301 -16.79 12.28 2.76
C ASP A 301 -16.67 11.32 3.95
N LEU A 302 -15.45 11.06 4.40
CA LEU A 302 -15.17 10.14 5.51
C LEU A 302 -14.91 10.85 6.84
N GLN A 303 -14.99 12.18 6.89
CA GLN A 303 -14.64 12.98 8.08
C GLN A 303 -13.28 12.53 8.64
N PHE A 304 -12.31 12.37 7.73
CA PHE A 304 -10.96 11.92 8.06
C PHE A 304 -10.04 13.10 8.26
N GLU A 305 -9.35 13.10 9.40
CA GLU A 305 -8.23 14.00 9.67
C GLU A 305 -7.03 13.16 10.07
N PRO A 306 -5.88 13.32 9.38
CA PRO A 306 -4.65 12.61 9.73
C PRO A 306 -4.23 12.90 11.17
N GLN A 307 -3.92 11.84 11.92
CA GLN A 307 -3.48 11.97 13.31
C GLN A 307 -1.95 11.93 13.43
N TYR A 308 -1.28 11.51 12.38
CA TYR A 308 0.18 11.39 12.32
C TYR A 308 0.72 12.26 11.18
N ASP A 309 1.57 13.21 11.53
CA ASP A 309 2.48 13.82 10.56
C ASP A 309 3.72 12.91 10.38
N LEU A 310 4.56 13.28 9.42
CA LEU A 310 5.77 12.49 9.11
C LEU A 310 6.73 12.39 10.29
N GLN A 311 6.89 13.46 11.10
CA GLN A 311 7.78 13.45 12.27
C GLN A 311 7.34 12.39 13.28
N ARG A 312 6.09 12.45 13.73
CA ARG A 312 5.54 11.53 14.72
C ARG A 312 5.51 10.08 14.22
N GLY A 313 5.14 9.88 12.96
CA GLY A 313 5.11 8.54 12.38
C GLY A 313 6.49 7.92 12.23
N VAL A 314 7.50 8.71 11.85
CA VAL A 314 8.91 8.26 11.77
C VAL A 314 9.45 7.90 13.16
N GLU A 315 9.15 8.72 14.18
CA GLU A 315 9.54 8.44 15.57
C GLU A 315 9.02 7.07 16.04
N GLU A 316 7.72 6.81 15.86
CA GLU A 316 7.10 5.53 16.25
C GLU A 316 7.63 4.36 15.41
N THR A 317 7.85 4.57 14.11
CA THR A 317 8.39 3.55 13.22
C THR A 317 9.81 3.13 13.62
N ILE A 318 10.70 4.09 13.84
CA ILE A 318 12.08 3.84 14.24
C ILE A 318 12.15 3.22 15.64
N ALA A 319 11.32 3.67 16.58
CA ALA A 319 11.22 3.06 17.91
C ALA A 319 10.88 1.57 17.80
N TRP A 320 9.91 1.22 16.95
CA TRP A 320 9.54 -0.17 16.69
C TRP A 320 10.69 -0.97 16.03
N TYR A 321 11.40 -0.41 15.03
CA TYR A 321 12.53 -1.09 14.41
C TYR A 321 13.65 -1.41 15.41
N LYS A 322 13.93 -0.49 16.34
CA LYS A 322 14.90 -0.71 17.42
C LYS A 322 14.42 -1.79 18.40
N GLN A 323 13.14 -1.78 18.77
CA GLN A 323 12.55 -2.81 19.63
C GLN A 323 12.63 -4.21 19.01
N GLU A 324 12.36 -4.33 17.71
CA GLU A 324 12.42 -5.59 16.95
C GLU A 324 13.85 -5.95 16.49
N LYS A 325 14.85 -5.13 16.86
CA LYS A 325 16.26 -5.33 16.49
C LYS A 325 16.51 -5.36 14.98
N TRP A 326 15.76 -4.53 14.25
CA TRP A 326 16.00 -4.31 12.83
C TRP A 326 17.05 -3.20 12.60
N LEU A 327 17.12 -2.20 13.52
CA LEU A 327 18.12 -1.14 13.63
C LEU A 327 18.91 -1.28 14.93
#